data_a374c192682743cd4628e80e61a78b15
#
_entry.id   a374c192682743cd4628e80e61a78b15
#
_cell.length_a   1.000
_cell.length_b   1.000
_cell.length_c   1.000
_cell.angle_alpha   90.00
_cell.angle_beta   90.00
_cell.angle_gamma   90.00
#
_symmetry.space_group_name_H-M   'P 1'
#
loop_
_entity.id
_entity.type
_entity.pdbx_description
1 polymer ?
#
loop_
_entity_poly.entity_id
_entity_poly.type
_entity_poly.pdbx_seq_one_letter_code
_entity_poly.pdbx_strand_id
1 'polypeptide(L)'
;MSTPLHVIFWRHAEAEDVASPGNDADLQRALTRQGRRDASRMAAWIKAHVPKPWVVCASPAVRARQTAMTLVDYPTEDARLAPERSIEEMLAVIASHQDTHTALILCGHQPTLGGAALRWLAGCEQPLSIRKGGLIWVAERQREGASNRILRASLSPDLLD
;
A
#
# COMPACT_ATOMS: atom_id res chain seq x y z
N MET A 1 7.29 -4.43 -26.13
CA MET A 1 6.73 -3.45 -25.17
C MET A 1 6.83 -4.02 -23.77
N SER A 2 7.41 -3.27 -22.85
CA SER A 2 7.41 -3.68 -21.45
C SER A 2 6.01 -3.56 -20.86
N THR A 3 5.60 -4.54 -20.06
CA THR A 3 4.37 -4.46 -19.29
C THR A 3 4.49 -3.31 -18.27
N PRO A 4 3.48 -2.45 -18.13
CA PRO A 4 3.57 -1.37 -17.16
C PRO A 4 3.68 -1.91 -15.74
N LEU A 5 4.51 -1.26 -14.93
CA LEU A 5 4.57 -1.53 -13.50
C LEU A 5 3.38 -0.84 -12.83
N HIS A 6 2.59 -1.60 -12.11
CA HIS A 6 1.51 -1.06 -11.28
C HIS A 6 1.96 -1.06 -9.83
N VAL A 7 1.84 0.08 -9.15
CA VAL A 7 2.12 0.19 -7.72
C VAL A 7 0.88 0.67 -7.01
N ILE A 8 0.47 -0.08 -6.00
CA ILE A 8 -0.67 0.24 -5.15
C ILE A 8 -0.14 0.55 -3.74
N PHE A 9 -0.33 1.80 -3.31
CA PHE A 9 -0.03 2.25 -1.96
C PHE A 9 -1.30 2.10 -1.13
N TRP A 10 -1.38 1.04 -0.34
CA TRP A 10 -2.57 0.67 0.41
C TRP A 10 -2.36 0.87 1.89
N ARG A 11 -3.09 1.81 2.48
CA ARG A 11 -3.03 2.03 3.92
C ARG A 11 -3.80 0.94 4.66
N HIS A 12 -3.21 0.44 5.75
CA HIS A 12 -3.93 -0.50 6.62
C HIS A 12 -5.30 0.05 7.03
N ALA A 13 -6.27 -0.83 7.21
CA ALA A 13 -7.60 -0.48 7.65
C ALA A 13 -7.64 -0.12 9.15
N GLU A 14 -8.80 0.27 9.64
CA GLU A 14 -8.99 0.68 11.03
C GLU A 14 -8.51 -0.40 12.01
N ALA A 15 -7.71 0.01 12.98
CA ALA A 15 -7.14 -0.87 14.00
C ALA A 15 -7.57 -0.46 15.40
N GLU A 16 -7.54 -1.42 16.32
CA GLU A 16 -7.84 -1.19 17.73
C GLU A 16 -6.83 -0.22 18.34
N ASP A 17 -7.28 0.57 19.31
CA ASP A 17 -6.40 1.41 20.09
C ASP A 17 -5.65 0.59 21.14
N VAL A 18 -4.52 1.12 21.62
CA VAL A 18 -3.77 0.51 22.72
C VAL A 18 -3.88 1.36 23.97
N ALA A 19 -4.04 0.69 25.11
CA ALA A 19 -4.19 1.34 26.40
C ALA A 19 -2.86 1.95 26.93
N SER A 20 -1.72 1.44 26.44
CA SER A 20 -0.38 1.91 26.84
C SER A 20 0.46 2.21 25.62
N PRO A 21 1.11 3.40 25.54
CA PRO A 21 2.03 3.68 24.46
C PRO A 21 3.28 2.81 24.57
N GLY A 22 3.75 2.32 23.44
CA GLY A 22 4.97 1.51 23.34
C GLY A 22 5.03 0.86 21.97
N ASN A 23 6.23 0.72 21.39
CA ASN A 23 6.41 0.20 20.05
C ASN A 23 5.84 -1.20 19.90
N ASP A 24 6.07 -2.10 20.86
CA ASP A 24 5.56 -3.48 20.80
C ASP A 24 4.04 -3.54 20.85
N ALA A 25 3.42 -2.77 21.74
CA ALA A 25 1.98 -2.68 21.83
C ALA A 25 1.36 -2.12 20.56
N ASP A 26 1.96 -1.08 19.97
CA ASP A 26 1.51 -0.51 18.70
C ASP A 26 1.59 -1.54 17.57
N LEU A 27 2.67 -2.29 17.47
CA LEU A 27 2.86 -3.30 16.43
C LEU A 27 1.85 -4.45 16.53
N GLN A 28 1.31 -4.72 17.72
CA GLN A 28 0.33 -5.78 17.95
C GLN A 28 -1.13 -5.37 17.76
N ARG A 29 -1.40 -4.10 17.45
CA ARG A 29 -2.76 -3.61 17.23
C ARG A 29 -3.40 -4.34 16.06
N ALA A 30 -4.47 -5.09 16.33
CA ALA A 30 -5.24 -5.79 15.32
C ALA A 30 -6.29 -4.89 14.67
N LEU A 31 -6.78 -5.27 13.51
CA LEU A 31 -7.90 -4.59 12.88
C LEU A 31 -9.16 -4.68 13.75
N THR A 32 -9.94 -3.62 13.77
CA THR A 32 -11.30 -3.65 14.31
C THR A 32 -12.19 -4.50 13.41
N ARG A 33 -13.42 -4.78 13.89
CA ARG A 33 -14.43 -5.42 13.06
C ARG A 33 -14.74 -4.60 11.80
N GLN A 34 -14.84 -3.28 11.93
CA GLN A 34 -15.03 -2.39 10.79
C GLN A 34 -13.82 -2.42 9.86
N GLY A 35 -12.61 -2.40 10.42
CA GLY A 35 -11.38 -2.48 9.64
C GLY A 35 -11.30 -3.75 8.80
N ARG A 36 -11.72 -4.88 9.34
CA ARG A 36 -11.76 -6.15 8.58
C ARG A 36 -12.75 -6.08 7.42
N ARG A 37 -13.92 -5.49 7.63
CA ARG A 37 -14.91 -5.31 6.57
C ARG A 37 -14.39 -4.39 5.47
N ASP A 38 -13.79 -3.27 5.86
CA ASP A 38 -13.25 -2.30 4.92
C ASP A 38 -12.09 -2.90 4.11
N ALA A 39 -11.18 -3.61 4.77
CA ALA A 39 -10.08 -4.28 4.08
C ALA A 39 -10.60 -5.33 3.07
N SER A 40 -11.59 -6.11 3.44
CA SER A 40 -12.19 -7.12 2.55
C SER A 40 -12.87 -6.49 1.33
N ARG A 41 -13.56 -5.37 1.51
CA ARG A 41 -14.20 -4.63 0.41
C ARG A 41 -13.15 -4.05 -0.54
N MET A 42 -12.09 -3.47 0.00
CA MET A 42 -10.97 -2.95 -0.80
C MET A 42 -10.25 -4.07 -1.54
N ALA A 43 -10.02 -5.20 -0.88
CA ALA A 43 -9.42 -6.38 -1.52
C ALA A 43 -10.26 -6.88 -2.70
N ALA A 44 -11.58 -6.91 -2.55
CA ALA A 44 -12.49 -7.28 -3.64
C ALA A 44 -12.36 -6.31 -4.83
N TRP A 45 -12.25 -5.01 -4.56
CA TRP A 45 -12.03 -4.01 -5.60
C TRP A 45 -10.68 -4.21 -6.31
N ILE A 46 -9.61 -4.44 -5.54
CA ILE A 46 -8.27 -4.73 -6.10
C ILE A 46 -8.33 -5.97 -7.01
N LYS A 47 -8.97 -7.04 -6.55
CA LYS A 47 -9.12 -8.29 -7.33
C LYS A 47 -9.84 -8.06 -8.65
N ALA A 48 -10.81 -7.16 -8.68
CA ALA A 48 -11.60 -6.87 -9.86
C ALA A 48 -10.89 -5.97 -10.87
N HIS A 49 -9.95 -5.12 -10.45
CA HIS A 49 -9.42 -4.05 -11.28
C HIS A 49 -7.91 -4.10 -11.51
N VAL A 50 -7.14 -4.58 -10.56
CA VAL A 50 -5.67 -4.57 -10.64
C VAL A 50 -5.18 -5.83 -11.35
N PRO A 51 -4.39 -5.68 -12.44
CA PRO A 51 -3.93 -6.83 -13.19
C PRO A 51 -3.00 -7.73 -12.38
N LYS A 52 -3.11 -9.01 -12.59
CA LYS A 52 -2.22 -10.04 -12.04
C LYS A 52 -1.04 -10.30 -12.97
N PRO A 53 0.03 -10.91 -12.48
CA PRO A 53 0.24 -11.39 -11.11
C PRO A 53 0.56 -10.27 -10.14
N TRP A 54 0.33 -10.52 -8.82
CA TRP A 54 0.63 -9.55 -7.76
C TRP A 54 1.82 -9.98 -6.92
N VAL A 55 2.62 -9.00 -6.48
CA VAL A 55 3.52 -9.12 -5.34
C VAL A 55 2.92 -8.26 -4.24
N VAL A 56 2.58 -8.84 -3.10
CA VAL A 56 1.97 -8.14 -1.98
C VAL A 56 2.96 -8.11 -0.83
N CYS A 57 3.41 -6.90 -0.49
CA CYS A 57 4.31 -6.64 0.62
C CYS A 57 3.57 -5.90 1.73
N ALA A 58 3.84 -6.25 2.96
CA ALA A 58 3.20 -5.62 4.12
C ALA A 58 4.21 -5.27 5.20
N SER A 59 3.92 -4.20 5.92
CA SER A 59 4.57 -3.88 7.17
C SER A 59 4.47 -5.06 8.15
N PRO A 60 5.46 -5.26 9.05
CA PRO A 60 5.36 -6.27 10.09
C PRO A 60 4.28 -5.99 11.14
N ALA A 61 3.70 -4.79 11.19
CA ALA A 61 2.60 -4.49 12.10
C ALA A 61 1.38 -5.36 11.81
N VAL A 62 0.74 -5.89 12.84
CA VAL A 62 -0.41 -6.81 12.71
C VAL A 62 -1.52 -6.21 11.85
N ARG A 63 -1.86 -4.92 12.04
CA ARG A 63 -2.91 -4.25 11.26
C ARG A 63 -2.64 -4.21 9.76
N ALA A 64 -1.38 -4.04 9.37
CA ALA A 64 -0.99 -4.03 7.96
C ALA A 64 -0.99 -5.44 7.37
N ARG A 65 -0.47 -6.41 8.11
CA ARG A 65 -0.51 -7.82 7.71
C ARG A 65 -1.94 -8.31 7.54
N GLN A 66 -2.82 -8.02 8.50
CA GLN A 66 -4.22 -8.42 8.43
C GLN A 66 -4.96 -7.77 7.26
N THR A 67 -4.64 -6.50 6.96
CA THR A 67 -5.17 -5.83 5.76
C THR A 67 -4.73 -6.57 4.50
N ALA A 68 -3.43 -6.82 4.34
CA ALA A 68 -2.87 -7.52 3.18
C ALA A 68 -3.40 -8.95 3.04
N MET A 69 -3.66 -9.63 4.16
CA MET A 69 -4.18 -11.00 4.17
C MET A 69 -5.62 -11.13 3.68
N THR A 70 -6.35 -10.04 3.55
CA THR A 70 -7.65 -10.06 2.86
C THR A 70 -7.50 -10.26 1.35
N LEU A 71 -6.31 -9.97 0.82
CA LEU A 71 -6.00 -10.07 -0.61
C LEU A 71 -5.26 -11.38 -0.95
N VAL A 72 -4.27 -11.75 -0.14
CA VAL A 72 -3.46 -12.97 -0.31
C VAL A 72 -3.21 -13.64 1.03
N ASP A 73 -3.08 -14.96 1.06
CA ASP A 73 -2.89 -15.71 2.31
C ASP A 73 -1.54 -15.44 2.98
N TYR A 74 -0.49 -15.21 2.17
CA TYR A 74 0.88 -15.05 2.66
C TYR A 74 1.56 -13.83 2.04
N PRO A 75 1.22 -12.60 2.51
CA PRO A 75 1.93 -11.41 2.06
C PRO A 75 3.40 -11.47 2.51
N THR A 76 4.28 -10.90 1.70
CA THR A 76 5.69 -10.78 2.07
C THR A 76 5.84 -9.67 3.11
N GLU A 77 6.38 -10.00 4.27
CA GLU A 77 6.70 -9.02 5.30
C GLU A 77 7.98 -8.27 4.93
N ASP A 78 7.93 -6.94 4.96
CA ASP A 78 9.08 -6.09 4.66
C ASP A 78 9.25 -5.02 5.74
N ALA A 79 10.37 -5.08 6.45
CA ALA A 79 10.66 -4.16 7.54
C ALA A 79 10.75 -2.69 7.09
N ARG A 80 11.03 -2.44 5.81
CA ARG A 80 11.07 -1.08 5.24
C ARG A 80 9.70 -0.42 5.18
N LEU A 81 8.62 -1.19 5.33
CA LEU A 81 7.24 -0.70 5.38
C LEU A 81 6.73 -0.49 6.81
N ALA A 82 7.55 -0.77 7.82
CA ALA A 82 7.18 -0.63 9.23
C ALA A 82 6.80 0.83 9.58
N PRO A 83 6.03 1.05 10.67
CA PRO A 83 5.76 2.40 11.15
C PRO A 83 7.05 3.19 11.37
N GLU A 84 7.00 4.49 11.12
CA GLU A 84 8.11 5.43 11.34
C GLU A 84 9.33 5.22 10.42
N ARG A 85 9.22 4.37 9.40
CA ARG A 85 10.26 4.26 8.37
C ARG A 85 10.15 5.40 7.36
N SER A 86 11.23 5.63 6.61
CA SER A 86 11.34 6.75 5.68
C SER A 86 10.64 6.49 4.34
N ILE A 87 10.36 7.57 3.63
CA ILE A 87 9.88 7.52 2.24
C ILE A 87 10.91 6.81 1.35
N GLU A 88 12.20 7.09 1.54
CA GLU A 88 13.31 6.49 0.79
C GLU A 88 13.31 4.97 0.93
N GLU A 89 13.08 4.46 2.13
CA GLU A 89 13.00 3.01 2.37
C GLU A 89 11.80 2.38 1.64
N MET A 90 10.65 3.04 1.65
CA MET A 90 9.48 2.56 0.91
C MET A 90 9.71 2.58 -0.59
N LEU A 91 10.33 3.63 -1.13
CA LEU A 91 10.70 3.70 -2.56
C LEU A 91 11.73 2.63 -2.93
N ALA A 92 12.60 2.24 -2.00
CA ALA A 92 13.55 1.15 -2.21
C ALA A 92 12.84 -0.21 -2.37
N VAL A 93 11.70 -0.41 -1.71
CA VAL A 93 10.87 -1.62 -1.94
C VAL A 93 10.41 -1.66 -3.40
N ILE A 94 9.93 -0.54 -3.93
CA ILE A 94 9.50 -0.46 -5.34
C ILE A 94 10.69 -0.76 -6.26
N ALA A 95 11.84 -0.14 -6.02
CA ALA A 95 13.04 -0.36 -6.83
C ALA A 95 13.47 -1.83 -6.85
N SER A 96 13.34 -2.54 -5.73
CA SER A 96 13.71 -3.96 -5.64
C SER A 96 12.74 -4.90 -6.38
N HIS A 97 11.60 -4.41 -6.88
CA HIS A 97 10.59 -5.21 -7.59
C HIS A 97 10.35 -4.76 -9.02
N GLN A 98 11.14 -3.85 -9.57
CA GLN A 98 10.90 -3.27 -10.90
C GLN A 98 10.96 -4.30 -12.04
N ASP A 99 11.70 -5.36 -11.87
CA ASP A 99 11.90 -6.38 -12.93
C ASP A 99 10.83 -7.48 -12.94
N THR A 100 9.87 -7.42 -12.02
CA THR A 100 8.91 -8.51 -11.84
C THR A 100 7.69 -8.45 -12.77
N HIS A 101 7.50 -7.38 -13.51
CA HIS A 101 6.38 -7.19 -14.46
C HIS A 101 5.00 -7.44 -13.86
N THR A 102 4.84 -7.12 -12.59
CA THR A 102 3.65 -7.42 -11.81
C THR A 102 3.06 -6.15 -11.21
N ALA A 103 1.88 -6.28 -10.64
CA ALA A 103 1.38 -5.25 -9.76
C ALA A 103 2.04 -5.43 -8.38
N LEU A 104 2.66 -4.39 -7.87
CA LEU A 104 3.25 -4.36 -6.54
C LEU A 104 2.27 -3.66 -5.60
N ILE A 105 1.83 -4.36 -4.58
CA ILE A 105 0.89 -3.84 -3.59
C ILE A 105 1.63 -3.69 -2.26
N LEU A 106 1.72 -2.46 -1.78
CA LEU A 106 2.42 -2.10 -0.55
C LEU A 106 1.39 -1.75 0.52
N CYS A 107 1.32 -2.55 1.58
CA CYS A 107 0.44 -2.25 2.70
C CYS A 107 1.24 -1.65 3.85
N GLY A 108 0.96 -0.39 4.16
CA GLY A 108 1.77 0.38 5.10
C GLY A 108 1.01 1.46 5.85
N HIS A 109 1.76 2.47 6.28
CA HIS A 109 1.33 3.46 7.27
C HIS A 109 1.48 4.89 6.77
N GLN A 110 0.62 5.78 7.26
CA GLN A 110 0.77 7.22 7.14
C GLN A 110 1.73 7.74 8.23
N PRO A 111 2.43 8.85 7.99
CA PRO A 111 2.40 9.71 6.78
C PRO A 111 3.27 9.22 5.62
N THR A 112 4.11 8.24 5.84
CA THR A 112 5.11 7.76 4.86
C THR A 112 4.45 7.30 3.56
N LEU A 113 3.36 6.55 3.64
CA LEU A 113 2.70 5.95 2.49
C LEU A 113 2.22 7.02 1.49
N GLY A 114 1.53 8.05 1.97
CA GLY A 114 1.04 9.13 1.12
C GLY A 114 2.17 9.97 0.54
N GLY A 115 3.19 10.25 1.35
CA GLY A 115 4.40 10.96 0.88
C GLY A 115 5.14 10.19 -0.19
N ALA A 116 5.31 8.88 -0.02
CA ALA A 116 5.95 8.01 -1.01
C ALA A 116 5.13 7.94 -2.31
N ALA A 117 3.81 7.82 -2.20
CA ALA A 117 2.93 7.80 -3.36
C ALA A 117 3.05 9.07 -4.19
N LEU A 118 3.04 10.24 -3.54
CA LEU A 118 3.14 11.51 -4.23
C LEU A 118 4.53 11.71 -4.85
N ARG A 119 5.59 11.35 -4.12
CA ARG A 119 6.95 11.43 -4.67
C ARG A 119 7.12 10.51 -5.87
N TRP A 120 6.63 9.28 -5.79
CA TRP A 120 6.75 8.33 -6.90
C TRP A 120 5.91 8.74 -8.10
N LEU A 121 4.70 9.27 -7.88
CA LEU A 121 3.82 9.75 -8.95
C LEU A 121 4.38 11.00 -9.63
N ALA A 122 4.77 12.01 -8.87
CA ALA A 122 4.99 13.36 -9.38
C ALA A 122 6.32 14.01 -8.97
N GLY A 123 7.15 13.33 -8.20
CA GLY A 123 8.40 13.89 -7.69
C GLY A 123 8.21 14.99 -6.64
N CYS A 124 7.01 15.13 -6.09
CA CYS A 124 6.69 16.16 -5.11
C CYS A 124 6.98 15.71 -3.68
N GLU A 125 7.52 16.59 -2.88
CA GLU A 125 7.77 16.36 -1.45
C GLU A 125 6.74 17.11 -0.60
N GLN A 126 5.47 16.72 -0.76
CA GLN A 126 4.37 17.28 0.01
C GLN A 126 3.62 16.17 0.74
N PRO A 127 3.03 16.45 1.91
CA PRO A 127 2.21 15.47 2.58
C PRO A 127 0.95 15.17 1.77
N LEU A 128 0.61 13.89 1.69
CA LEU A 128 -0.63 13.43 1.09
C LEU A 128 -1.27 12.43 2.04
N SER A 129 -2.50 12.67 2.42
CA SER A 129 -3.21 11.79 3.34
C SER A 129 -4.03 10.76 2.59
N ILE A 130 -3.80 9.50 2.94
CA ILE A 130 -4.63 8.37 2.50
C ILE A 130 -5.49 7.96 3.69
N ARG A 131 -6.80 7.83 3.50
CA ARG A 131 -7.70 7.37 4.56
C ARG A 131 -7.40 5.93 4.97
N LYS A 132 -7.76 5.55 6.19
CA LYS A 132 -7.63 4.16 6.68
C LYS A 132 -8.29 3.19 5.70
N GLY A 133 -7.57 2.17 5.29
CA GLY A 133 -8.03 1.21 4.28
C GLY A 133 -7.98 1.71 2.84
N GLY A 134 -7.71 3.00 2.62
CA GLY A 134 -7.67 3.60 1.29
C GLY A 134 -6.39 3.28 0.52
N LEU A 135 -6.43 3.52 -0.78
CA LEU A 135 -5.30 3.26 -1.67
C LEU A 135 -5.09 4.35 -2.70
N ILE A 136 -3.87 4.43 -3.19
CA ILE A 136 -3.52 5.15 -4.41
C ILE A 136 -2.87 4.13 -5.36
N TRP A 137 -3.35 4.08 -6.58
CA TRP A 137 -2.83 3.21 -7.63
C TRP A 137 -2.18 4.05 -8.72
N VAL A 138 -0.89 3.83 -8.96
CA VAL A 138 -0.11 4.51 -10.00
C VAL A 138 0.46 3.44 -10.95
N ALA A 139 0.36 3.69 -12.24
CA ALA A 139 0.99 2.85 -13.26
C ALA A 139 2.18 3.59 -13.88
N GLU A 140 3.29 2.89 -14.08
CA GLU A 140 4.43 3.40 -14.81
C GLU A 140 4.47 2.76 -16.20
N ARG A 141 4.51 3.58 -17.23
CA ARG A 141 4.68 3.16 -18.61
C ARG A 141 6.00 3.68 -19.17
N GLN A 142 6.67 2.82 -19.88
CA GLN A 142 7.85 3.20 -20.65
C GLN A 142 7.43 3.47 -22.10
N ARG A 143 7.67 4.67 -22.60
CA ARG A 143 7.45 5.05 -24.00
C ARG A 143 8.68 5.76 -24.53
N GLU A 144 9.24 5.26 -25.62
CA GLU A 144 10.34 5.90 -26.35
C GLU A 144 11.52 6.30 -25.45
N GLY A 145 11.86 5.45 -24.48
CA GLY A 145 12.95 5.71 -23.54
C GLY A 145 12.60 6.63 -22.37
N ALA A 146 11.39 7.17 -22.33
CA ALA A 146 10.91 7.99 -21.22
C ALA A 146 9.93 7.24 -20.34
N SER A 147 10.07 7.40 -19.03
CA SER A 147 9.13 6.86 -18.03
C SER A 147 8.00 7.88 -17.82
N ASN A 148 6.77 7.42 -17.91
CA ASN A 148 5.59 8.23 -17.64
C ASN A 148 4.73 7.55 -16.58
N ARG A 149 4.34 8.28 -15.54
CA ARG A 149 3.53 7.76 -14.44
C ARG A 149 2.13 8.32 -14.48
N ILE A 150 1.15 7.46 -14.29
CA ILE A 150 -0.26 7.77 -14.44
C ILE A 150 -0.98 7.40 -13.14
N LEU A 151 -1.69 8.36 -12.57
CA LEU A 151 -2.61 8.06 -11.47
C LEU A 151 -3.81 7.28 -12.03
N ARG A 152 -3.99 6.05 -11.58
CA ARG A 152 -5.08 5.18 -12.02
C ARG A 152 -6.30 5.28 -11.11
N ALA A 153 -6.08 5.37 -9.80
CA ALA A 153 -7.16 5.50 -8.83
C ALA A 153 -6.66 6.09 -7.52
N SER A 154 -7.53 6.81 -6.85
CA SER A 154 -7.44 7.17 -5.44
C SER A 154 -8.79 6.81 -4.82
N LEU A 155 -8.80 5.88 -3.89
CA LEU A 155 -10.02 5.24 -3.42
C LEU A 155 -9.95 4.94 -1.93
N SER A 156 -11.06 5.07 -1.24
CA SER A 156 -11.19 4.69 0.17
C SER A 156 -12.48 3.89 0.38
N PRO A 157 -12.58 3.11 1.49
CA PRO A 157 -13.72 2.22 1.70
C PRO A 157 -15.09 2.92 1.66
N ASP A 158 -15.15 4.16 2.11
CA ASP A 158 -16.39 4.96 2.11
C ASP A 158 -16.90 5.33 0.71
N LEU A 159 -16.09 5.14 -0.32
CA LEU A 159 -16.47 5.39 -1.72
C LEU A 159 -16.93 4.11 -2.44
N LEU A 160 -16.87 2.96 -1.77
CA LEU A 160 -17.30 1.68 -2.32
C LEU A 160 -18.72 1.37 -1.86
N ASP A 161 -19.67 1.30 -2.76
CA ASP A 161 -21.03 0.87 -2.50
C ASP A 161 -21.45 -0.28 -3.41
#